data_fea4d109c0064950c4ca0327e69c7b72
#
_entry.id   fea4d109c0064950c4ca0327e69c7b72
#
_cell.length_a   1.000
_cell.length_b   1.000
_cell.length_c   1.000
_cell.angle_alpha   90.00
_cell.angle_beta   90.00
_cell.angle_gamma   90.00
#
_symmetry.space_group_name_H-M   'P 1'
#
loop_
_entity.id
_entity.type
_entity.pdbx_description
1 polymer ?
#
loop_
_entity_poly.entity_id
_entity_poly.type
_entity_poly.pdbx_seq_one_letter_code
_entity_poly.pdbx_strand_id
1 'polypeptide(L)'
;MSFQSRLGCRWVRFYVKRKPPGEAALVEFTRRRFRTPGWLVWYHSLGAKIERIERPVKGEWVSSRRHSRADGVIYYLHGGGYISGSAKSCRPITVTLARHSGARVFALDYRLAPEHHFPAGLDDTAAGYRWLLANGIDPRSIAVAGDSAGGGMTLALALQLREANEPLPGCLVCLSPWTDMTSGSDSLRENSARDSMFVAEDIERYASAYLGDHSRRDPLASPLLANLQGLPPILIQVGREEVLLDDARNLHANVHAAGGSSVLHIYEDVPHGWHYGAPFVPETGEALREAANFIRTRIQT
;
A
#
# COMPACT_ATOMS: atom_id res chain seq x y z
N MET A 1 -10.11 6.79 -20.54
CA MET A 1 -10.78 6.28 -19.32
C MET A 1 -11.89 5.30 -19.67
N SER A 2 -11.93 4.15 -18.97
CA SER A 2 -12.93 3.10 -19.22
C SER A 2 -14.29 3.41 -18.57
N PHE A 3 -15.34 2.80 -19.12
CA PHE A 3 -16.67 2.83 -18.50
C PHE A 3 -16.66 2.18 -17.12
N GLN A 4 -15.86 1.12 -16.96
CA GLN A 4 -15.71 0.37 -15.70
C GLN A 4 -15.13 1.24 -14.59
N SER A 5 -14.13 2.07 -14.87
CA SER A 5 -13.55 3.01 -13.89
C SER A 5 -14.57 4.03 -13.41
N ARG A 6 -15.32 4.65 -14.33
CA ARG A 6 -16.41 5.59 -13.97
C ARG A 6 -17.48 4.94 -13.11
N LEU A 7 -17.89 3.72 -13.46
CA LEU A 7 -18.87 2.97 -12.67
C LEU A 7 -18.32 2.67 -11.27
N GLY A 8 -17.05 2.29 -11.19
CA GLY A 8 -16.34 2.09 -9.93
C GLY A 8 -16.33 3.33 -9.03
N CYS A 9 -15.97 4.51 -9.58
CA CYS A 9 -16.05 5.78 -8.86
C CYS A 9 -17.45 6.08 -8.31
N ARG A 10 -18.49 5.86 -9.13
CA ARG A 10 -19.89 6.08 -8.69
C ARG A 10 -20.30 5.11 -7.59
N TRP A 11 -19.93 3.84 -7.70
CA TRP A 11 -20.20 2.81 -6.69
C TRP A 11 -19.51 3.11 -5.38
N VAL A 12 -18.19 3.41 -5.41
CA VAL A 12 -17.41 3.78 -4.23
C VAL A 12 -18.00 5.02 -3.55
N ARG A 13 -18.35 6.06 -4.32
CA ARG A 13 -18.99 7.27 -3.80
C ARG A 13 -20.29 6.99 -3.08
N PHE A 14 -21.11 6.10 -3.61
CA PHE A 14 -22.40 5.77 -3.01
C PHE A 14 -22.26 4.90 -1.74
N TYR A 15 -21.37 3.88 -1.79
CA TYR A 15 -21.31 2.88 -0.73
C TYR A 15 -20.24 3.14 0.34
N VAL A 16 -19.20 3.92 0.03
CA VAL A 16 -18.03 4.06 0.89
C VAL A 16 -17.84 5.48 1.41
N LYS A 17 -18.15 6.50 0.62
CA LYS A 17 -17.82 7.89 0.97
C LYS A 17 -18.53 8.39 2.22
N ARG A 18 -19.76 7.95 2.51
CA ARG A 18 -20.51 8.36 3.70
C ARG A 18 -20.18 7.46 4.89
N LYS A 19 -19.29 7.92 5.74
CA LYS A 19 -18.87 7.19 6.94
C LYS A 19 -19.63 7.66 8.18
N PRO A 20 -19.91 6.76 9.16
CA PRO A 20 -20.61 7.14 10.38
C PRO A 20 -19.72 8.05 11.27
N PRO A 21 -20.29 8.89 12.12
CA PRO A 21 -19.54 9.65 13.12
C PRO A 21 -18.99 8.74 14.23
N GLY A 22 -17.95 9.21 14.93
CA GLY A 22 -17.28 8.45 16.01
C GLY A 22 -16.24 7.45 15.53
N GLU A 23 -15.22 7.23 16.33
CA GLU A 23 -14.05 6.40 15.97
C GLU A 23 -14.42 4.92 15.90
N ALA A 24 -15.06 4.36 16.93
CA ALA A 24 -15.45 2.95 16.95
C ALA A 24 -16.37 2.60 15.77
N ALA A 25 -17.33 3.47 15.45
CA ALA A 25 -18.23 3.29 14.31
C ALA A 25 -17.47 3.38 12.97
N LEU A 26 -16.46 4.25 12.86
CA LEU A 26 -15.57 4.32 11.68
C LEU A 26 -14.79 3.02 11.50
N VAL A 27 -14.20 2.49 12.57
CA VAL A 27 -13.42 1.24 12.52
C VAL A 27 -14.32 0.08 12.07
N GLU A 28 -15.48 -0.10 12.68
CA GLU A 28 -16.43 -1.15 12.31
C GLU A 28 -16.90 -1.01 10.86
N PHE A 29 -17.30 0.20 10.46
CA PHE A 29 -17.71 0.50 9.08
C PHE A 29 -16.62 0.13 8.08
N THR A 30 -15.37 0.58 8.34
CA THR A 30 -14.23 0.34 7.46
C THR A 30 -13.92 -1.15 7.33
N ARG A 31 -13.84 -1.87 8.45
CA ARG A 31 -13.60 -3.31 8.47
C ARG A 31 -14.69 -4.11 7.73
N ARG A 32 -15.94 -3.68 7.85
CA ARG A 32 -17.07 -4.29 7.15
C ARG A 32 -17.06 -3.98 5.66
N ARG A 33 -16.81 -2.72 5.26
CA ARG A 33 -16.89 -2.26 3.87
C ARG A 33 -15.70 -2.66 3.02
N PHE A 34 -14.49 -2.72 3.60
CA PHE A 34 -13.28 -3.10 2.90
C PHE A 34 -13.01 -4.62 2.97
N ARG A 35 -13.94 -5.36 3.56
CA ARG A 35 -13.88 -6.82 3.54
C ARG A 35 -14.21 -7.33 2.14
N THR A 36 -13.22 -7.91 1.49
CA THR A 36 -13.41 -8.54 0.18
C THR A 36 -14.36 -9.73 0.30
N PRO A 37 -15.45 -9.78 -0.49
CA PRO A 37 -16.38 -10.92 -0.48
C PRO A 37 -15.68 -12.25 -0.78
N GLY A 38 -16.10 -13.33 -0.10
CA GLY A 38 -15.42 -14.63 -0.20
C GLY A 38 -15.33 -15.20 -1.61
N TRP A 39 -16.38 -15.02 -2.44
CA TRP A 39 -16.40 -15.44 -3.84
C TRP A 39 -15.36 -14.65 -4.69
N LEU A 40 -15.16 -13.36 -4.38
CA LEU A 40 -14.19 -12.53 -5.08
C LEU A 40 -12.76 -12.89 -4.66
N VAL A 41 -12.54 -13.18 -3.37
CA VAL A 41 -11.26 -13.73 -2.88
C VAL A 41 -10.93 -15.05 -3.59
N TRP A 42 -11.93 -15.95 -3.72
CA TRP A 42 -11.76 -17.21 -4.46
C TRP A 42 -11.41 -16.96 -5.93
N TYR A 43 -12.17 -16.07 -6.60
CA TYR A 43 -11.92 -15.72 -8.00
C TYR A 43 -10.50 -15.21 -8.23
N HIS A 44 -10.05 -14.25 -7.40
CA HIS A 44 -8.68 -13.73 -7.52
C HIS A 44 -7.59 -14.75 -7.20
N SER A 45 -7.91 -15.77 -6.43
CA SER A 45 -6.97 -16.86 -6.12
C SER A 45 -6.82 -17.89 -7.24
N LEU A 46 -7.69 -17.87 -8.25
CA LEU A 46 -7.60 -18.79 -9.38
C LEU A 46 -6.27 -18.66 -10.11
N GLY A 47 -5.58 -19.80 -10.30
CA GLY A 47 -4.27 -19.82 -10.97
C GLY A 47 -3.09 -19.30 -10.14
N ALA A 48 -3.29 -19.04 -8.86
CA ALA A 48 -2.24 -18.80 -7.88
C ALA A 48 -2.08 -20.00 -6.92
N LYS A 49 -0.87 -20.17 -6.38
CA LYS A 49 -0.61 -20.98 -5.19
C LYS A 49 -0.56 -20.02 -4.02
N ILE A 50 -1.34 -20.30 -2.97
CA ILE A 50 -1.40 -19.50 -1.75
C ILE A 50 -1.03 -20.41 -0.59
N GLU A 51 -0.08 -19.96 0.21
CA GLU A 51 0.41 -20.65 1.40
C GLU A 51 0.38 -19.68 2.59
N ARG A 52 -0.37 -20.03 3.61
CA ARG A 52 -0.53 -19.20 4.80
C ARG A 52 0.58 -19.49 5.79
N ILE A 53 1.13 -18.44 6.37
CA ILE A 53 2.12 -18.47 7.44
C ILE A 53 1.48 -17.84 8.68
N GLU A 54 1.54 -18.55 9.82
CA GLU A 54 0.99 -18.07 11.09
C GLU A 54 2.10 -17.69 12.10
N ARG A 55 3.29 -18.28 11.96
CA ARG A 55 4.45 -18.02 12.84
C ARG A 55 5.77 -18.23 12.07
N PRO A 56 6.84 -17.50 12.40
CA PRO A 56 6.97 -16.43 13.42
C PRO A 56 6.34 -15.11 12.99
N VAL A 57 6.04 -14.94 11.69
CA VAL A 57 5.31 -13.80 11.11
C VAL A 57 3.97 -14.30 10.57
N LYS A 58 2.98 -13.43 10.51
CA LYS A 58 1.67 -13.79 10.00
C LYS A 58 1.46 -13.20 8.60
N GLY A 59 1.02 -14.02 7.66
CA GLY A 59 0.81 -13.55 6.29
C GLY A 59 0.55 -14.66 5.30
N GLU A 60 0.66 -14.33 4.01
CA GLU A 60 0.43 -15.27 2.92
C GLU A 60 1.53 -15.17 1.85
N TRP A 61 2.11 -16.30 1.48
CA TRP A 61 2.82 -16.41 0.23
C TRP A 61 1.85 -16.58 -0.92
N VAL A 62 2.06 -15.80 -1.96
CA VAL A 62 1.30 -15.86 -3.22
C VAL A 62 2.30 -16.06 -4.37
N SER A 63 2.09 -17.07 -5.19
CA SER A 63 2.89 -17.31 -6.39
C SER A 63 2.01 -17.68 -7.58
N SER A 64 2.45 -17.33 -8.78
CA SER A 64 1.79 -17.75 -10.02
C SER A 64 2.09 -19.22 -10.30
N ARG A 65 1.07 -20.03 -10.68
CA ARG A 65 1.27 -21.41 -11.10
C ARG A 65 1.94 -21.54 -12.48
N ARG A 66 1.90 -20.49 -13.30
CA ARG A 66 2.39 -20.50 -14.69
C ARG A 66 3.77 -19.88 -14.86
N HIS A 67 4.11 -18.89 -14.04
CA HIS A 67 5.36 -18.15 -14.14
C HIS A 67 5.89 -17.95 -12.74
N SER A 68 6.98 -18.61 -12.39
CA SER A 68 7.68 -18.43 -11.12
C SER A 68 9.14 -18.16 -11.45
N ARG A 69 9.62 -16.96 -11.15
CA ARG A 69 11.05 -16.67 -10.97
C ARG A 69 11.40 -17.06 -9.55
N ALA A 70 12.38 -17.93 -9.39
CA ALA A 70 12.70 -18.52 -8.09
C ALA A 70 13.19 -17.50 -7.05
N ASP A 71 13.79 -16.38 -7.49
CA ASP A 71 14.66 -15.56 -6.65
C ASP A 71 14.10 -14.18 -6.28
N GLY A 72 13.08 -13.67 -6.98
CA GLY A 72 12.47 -12.37 -6.71
C GLY A 72 11.33 -12.46 -5.69
N VAL A 73 11.31 -11.54 -4.71
CA VAL A 73 10.26 -11.43 -3.71
C VAL A 73 9.65 -10.03 -3.70
N ILE A 74 8.33 -9.96 -3.66
CA ILE A 74 7.58 -8.75 -3.34
C ILE A 74 7.09 -8.88 -1.92
N TYR A 75 7.58 -8.05 -1.01
CA TYR A 75 7.06 -7.90 0.33
C TYR A 75 5.92 -6.89 0.32
N TYR A 76 4.68 -7.36 0.48
CA TYR A 76 3.49 -6.54 0.31
C TYR A 76 2.83 -6.15 1.63
N LEU A 77 2.57 -4.86 1.77
CA LEU A 77 1.95 -4.23 2.93
C LEU A 77 0.59 -3.68 2.52
N HIS A 78 -0.48 -4.25 3.06
CA HIS A 78 -1.83 -3.90 2.65
C HIS A 78 -2.29 -2.53 3.15
N GLY A 79 -3.19 -1.88 2.40
CA GLY A 79 -3.91 -0.69 2.82
C GLY A 79 -5.02 -0.97 3.82
N GLY A 80 -5.80 0.08 4.09
CA GLY A 80 -6.96 -0.01 5.00
C GLY A 80 -6.89 0.96 6.17
N GLY A 81 -6.16 2.09 6.01
CA GLY A 81 -6.08 3.17 6.99
C GLY A 81 -5.44 2.74 8.32
N TYR A 82 -4.58 1.71 8.31
CA TYR A 82 -3.96 1.07 9.47
C TYR A 82 -4.93 0.40 10.46
N ILE A 83 -6.25 0.48 10.22
CA ILE A 83 -7.31 -0.04 11.10
C ILE A 83 -8.04 -1.26 10.51
N SER A 84 -7.77 -1.58 9.25
CA SER A 84 -8.42 -2.67 8.51
C SER A 84 -7.50 -3.27 7.46
N GLY A 85 -7.97 -4.30 6.77
CA GLY A 85 -7.20 -4.97 5.74
C GLY A 85 -6.61 -6.30 6.21
N SER A 86 -6.01 -7.02 5.29
CA SER A 86 -5.29 -8.28 5.52
C SER A 86 -4.58 -8.76 4.25
N ALA A 87 -3.63 -9.67 4.40
CA ALA A 87 -3.01 -10.38 3.28
C ALA A 87 -4.06 -11.02 2.35
N LYS A 88 -5.15 -11.53 2.92
CA LYS A 88 -6.26 -12.11 2.16
C LYS A 88 -7.04 -11.07 1.37
N SER A 89 -7.27 -9.88 1.92
CA SER A 89 -8.06 -8.84 1.25
C SER A 89 -7.33 -8.19 0.08
N CYS A 90 -5.99 -8.15 0.10
CA CYS A 90 -5.18 -7.57 -0.98
C CYS A 90 -4.82 -8.56 -2.10
N ARG A 91 -5.39 -9.78 -2.13
CA ARG A 91 -5.14 -10.78 -3.19
C ARG A 91 -5.42 -10.27 -4.62
N PRO A 92 -6.40 -9.38 -4.89
CA PRO A 92 -6.54 -8.78 -6.22
C PRO A 92 -5.24 -8.16 -6.74
N ILE A 93 -4.51 -7.48 -5.86
CA ILE A 93 -3.23 -6.84 -6.19
C ILE A 93 -2.11 -7.87 -6.18
N THR A 94 -1.94 -8.63 -5.09
CA THR A 94 -0.79 -9.52 -4.89
C THR A 94 -0.73 -10.65 -5.91
N VAL A 95 -1.89 -11.24 -6.26
CA VAL A 95 -1.95 -12.28 -7.31
C VAL A 95 -1.63 -11.68 -8.69
N THR A 96 -2.08 -10.46 -8.97
CA THR A 96 -1.80 -9.78 -10.24
C THR A 96 -0.31 -9.42 -10.34
N LEU A 97 0.28 -8.89 -9.27
CA LEU A 97 1.71 -8.63 -9.21
C LEU A 97 2.54 -9.91 -9.39
N ALA A 98 2.19 -11.01 -8.68
CA ALA A 98 2.87 -12.29 -8.84
C ALA A 98 2.82 -12.83 -10.29
N ARG A 99 1.67 -12.66 -10.96
CA ARG A 99 1.51 -13.09 -12.36
C ARG A 99 2.35 -12.30 -13.35
N HIS A 100 2.40 -10.97 -13.17
CA HIS A 100 3.08 -10.09 -14.13
C HIS A 100 4.58 -9.95 -13.87
N SER A 101 5.01 -10.00 -12.62
CA SER A 101 6.44 -9.92 -12.28
C SER A 101 7.15 -11.28 -12.37
N GLY A 102 6.42 -12.38 -12.12
CA GLY A 102 6.98 -13.70 -11.89
C GLY A 102 7.58 -13.88 -10.49
N ALA A 103 7.68 -12.83 -9.68
CA ALA A 103 8.16 -12.89 -8.30
C ALA A 103 7.13 -13.53 -7.39
N ARG A 104 7.58 -14.13 -6.28
CA ARG A 104 6.71 -14.54 -5.18
C ARG A 104 6.32 -13.31 -4.38
N VAL A 105 5.08 -13.24 -3.91
CA VAL A 105 4.63 -12.15 -3.02
C VAL A 105 4.44 -12.70 -1.62
N PHE A 106 5.08 -12.08 -0.62
CA PHE A 106 4.74 -12.29 0.78
C PHE A 106 3.91 -11.10 1.25
N ALA A 107 2.62 -11.31 1.46
CA ALA A 107 1.71 -10.30 2.00
C ALA A 107 1.61 -10.47 3.52
N LEU A 108 1.97 -9.44 4.28
CA LEU A 108 1.98 -9.46 5.75
C LEU A 108 0.58 -9.16 6.30
N ASP A 109 0.21 -9.85 7.38
CA ASP A 109 -0.89 -9.49 8.28
C ASP A 109 -0.31 -8.81 9.53
N TYR A 110 -0.06 -7.51 9.46
CA TYR A 110 0.46 -6.72 10.58
C TYR A 110 -0.66 -6.33 11.58
N ARG A 111 -0.28 -6.02 12.82
CA ARG A 111 -1.22 -5.58 13.87
C ARG A 111 -1.89 -4.27 13.50
N LEU A 112 -3.18 -4.18 13.76
CA LEU A 112 -4.02 -3.07 13.38
C LEU A 112 -4.44 -2.23 14.59
N ALA A 113 -4.60 -0.95 14.37
CA ALA A 113 -5.21 -0.02 15.31
C ALA A 113 -6.77 -0.17 15.26
N PRO A 114 -7.51 0.27 16.29
CA PRO A 114 -6.98 0.87 17.53
C PRO A 114 -6.50 -0.14 18.57
N GLU A 115 -6.63 -1.46 18.33
CA GLU A 115 -6.16 -2.48 19.28
C GLU A 115 -4.65 -2.41 19.50
N HIS A 116 -3.91 -2.00 18.46
CA HIS A 116 -2.47 -1.82 18.47
C HIS A 116 -2.12 -0.54 17.69
N HIS A 117 -2.00 0.57 18.42
CA HIS A 117 -1.58 1.84 17.85
C HIS A 117 -0.15 1.81 17.29
N PHE A 118 0.22 2.84 16.51
CA PHE A 118 1.59 3.10 16.11
C PHE A 118 2.53 3.02 17.35
N PRO A 119 3.72 2.38 17.23
CA PRO A 119 4.33 1.84 16.00
C PRO A 119 4.10 0.32 15.79
N ALA A 120 3.12 -0.33 16.47
CA ALA A 120 2.99 -1.78 16.50
C ALA A 120 2.95 -2.46 15.10
N GLY A 121 2.19 -1.89 14.15
CA GLY A 121 2.15 -2.40 12.78
C GLY A 121 3.48 -2.23 12.03
N LEU A 122 4.21 -1.16 12.31
CA LEU A 122 5.54 -0.92 11.73
C LEU A 122 6.57 -1.90 12.30
N ASP A 123 6.50 -2.20 13.60
CA ASP A 123 7.37 -3.21 14.23
C ASP A 123 7.17 -4.60 13.60
N ASP A 124 5.91 -4.99 13.36
CA ASP A 124 5.60 -6.24 12.66
C ASP A 124 6.13 -6.23 11.23
N THR A 125 6.05 -5.08 10.55
CA THR A 125 6.57 -4.89 9.19
C THR A 125 8.08 -5.05 9.16
N ALA A 126 8.82 -4.46 10.11
CA ALA A 126 10.26 -4.64 10.22
C ALA A 126 10.64 -6.08 10.59
N ALA A 127 9.90 -6.71 11.51
CA ALA A 127 10.09 -8.11 11.87
C ALA A 127 9.86 -9.05 10.66
N GLY A 128 8.84 -8.78 9.85
CA GLY A 128 8.56 -9.52 8.62
C GLY A 128 9.68 -9.40 7.58
N TYR A 129 10.22 -8.21 7.39
CA TYR A 129 11.36 -7.99 6.47
C TYR A 129 12.60 -8.74 6.94
N ARG A 130 12.95 -8.61 8.24
CA ARG A 130 14.09 -9.35 8.83
C ARG A 130 13.90 -10.87 8.76
N TRP A 131 12.67 -11.36 8.90
CA TRP A 131 12.35 -12.77 8.69
C TRP A 131 12.63 -13.23 7.26
N LEU A 132 12.30 -12.43 6.24
CA LEU A 132 12.66 -12.75 4.86
C LEU A 132 14.17 -12.87 4.69
N LEU A 133 14.95 -11.93 5.23
CA LEU A 133 16.41 -11.96 5.18
C LEU A 133 16.97 -13.19 5.92
N ALA A 134 16.45 -13.52 7.11
CA ALA A 134 16.85 -14.70 7.89
C ALA A 134 16.53 -16.03 7.19
N ASN A 135 15.57 -16.03 6.24
CA ASN A 135 15.29 -17.18 5.37
C ASN A 135 16.12 -17.17 4.07
N GLY A 136 17.20 -16.40 4.02
CA GLY A 136 18.18 -16.41 2.93
C GLY A 136 17.79 -15.61 1.70
N ILE A 137 16.77 -14.74 1.76
CA ILE A 137 16.39 -13.90 0.63
C ILE A 137 17.33 -12.70 0.58
N ASP A 138 18.02 -12.50 -0.57
CA ASP A 138 18.88 -11.34 -0.79
C ASP A 138 18.03 -10.05 -0.75
N PRO A 139 18.39 -9.04 0.05
CA PRO A 139 17.63 -7.78 0.13
C PRO A 139 17.49 -7.11 -1.24
N ARG A 140 18.47 -7.23 -2.13
CA ARG A 140 18.42 -6.70 -3.48
C ARG A 140 17.43 -7.43 -4.39
N SER A 141 17.00 -8.62 -4.01
CA SER A 141 15.93 -9.40 -4.67
C SER A 141 14.54 -9.10 -4.09
N ILE A 142 14.44 -8.21 -3.09
CA ILE A 142 13.17 -7.82 -2.47
C ILE A 142 12.71 -6.47 -3.03
N ALA A 143 11.47 -6.42 -3.52
CA ALA A 143 10.72 -5.19 -3.66
C ALA A 143 9.77 -5.06 -2.48
N VAL A 144 9.72 -3.89 -1.81
CA VAL A 144 8.64 -3.60 -0.84
C VAL A 144 7.56 -2.80 -1.54
N ALA A 145 6.32 -3.28 -1.45
CA ALA A 145 5.17 -2.66 -2.12
C ALA A 145 4.00 -2.52 -1.15
N GLY A 146 3.22 -1.45 -1.29
CA GLY A 146 2.02 -1.28 -0.50
C GLY A 146 1.06 -0.25 -1.07
N ASP A 147 -0.21 -0.37 -0.69
CA ASP A 147 -1.27 0.55 -1.10
C ASP A 147 -1.77 1.40 0.06
N SER A 148 -2.08 2.68 -0.19
CA SER A 148 -2.67 3.58 0.81
C SER A 148 -1.81 3.67 2.09
N ALA A 149 -2.34 3.29 3.24
CA ALA A 149 -1.61 3.12 4.51
C ALA A 149 -0.38 2.19 4.35
N GLY A 150 -0.51 1.10 3.57
CA GLY A 150 0.60 0.21 3.25
C GLY A 150 1.70 0.89 2.42
N GLY A 151 1.34 1.87 1.59
CA GLY A 151 2.30 2.72 0.87
C GLY A 151 3.11 3.61 1.82
N GLY A 152 2.47 4.20 2.83
CA GLY A 152 3.15 4.91 3.92
C GLY A 152 4.06 3.98 4.73
N MET A 153 3.56 2.79 5.08
CA MET A 153 4.32 1.75 5.78
C MET A 153 5.56 1.29 4.99
N THR A 154 5.46 1.22 3.65
CA THR A 154 6.58 0.89 2.76
C THR A 154 7.74 1.88 2.93
N LEU A 155 7.44 3.17 3.00
CA LEU A 155 8.44 4.22 3.22
C LEU A 155 8.97 4.20 4.65
N ALA A 156 8.08 4.08 5.64
CA ALA A 156 8.45 4.02 7.05
C ALA A 156 9.41 2.85 7.33
N LEU A 157 9.15 1.68 6.75
CA LEU A 157 10.06 0.53 6.83
C LEU A 157 11.44 0.88 6.26
N ALA A 158 11.49 1.45 5.04
CA ALA A 158 12.78 1.77 4.40
C ALA A 158 13.58 2.81 5.21
N LEU A 159 12.90 3.80 5.80
CA LEU A 159 13.51 4.77 6.71
C LEU A 159 14.06 4.10 7.97
N GLN A 160 13.27 3.25 8.62
CA GLN A 160 13.68 2.52 9.83
C GLN A 160 14.89 1.62 9.58
N LEU A 161 14.90 0.88 8.46
CA LEU A 161 16.02 0.03 8.07
C LEU A 161 17.29 0.85 7.81
N ARG A 162 17.17 1.98 7.11
CA ARG A 162 18.30 2.87 6.84
C ARG A 162 18.89 3.44 8.12
N GLU A 163 18.06 3.90 9.05
CA GLU A 163 18.52 4.43 10.35
C GLU A 163 19.21 3.37 11.20
N ALA A 164 18.75 2.13 11.10
CA ALA A 164 19.36 0.99 11.77
C ALA A 164 20.61 0.46 11.03
N ASN A 165 21.01 1.04 9.88
CA ASN A 165 22.05 0.52 9.00
C ASN A 165 21.80 -0.94 8.55
N GLU A 166 20.55 -1.33 8.41
CA GLU A 166 20.14 -2.64 7.91
C GLU A 166 20.05 -2.62 6.37
N PRO A 167 20.18 -3.81 5.72
CA PRO A 167 20.10 -3.89 4.25
C PRO A 167 18.75 -3.39 3.72
N LEU A 168 18.79 -2.49 2.72
CA LEU A 168 17.62 -1.96 2.07
C LEU A 168 17.14 -2.87 0.93
N PRO A 169 15.83 -2.87 0.59
CA PRO A 169 15.30 -3.59 -0.56
C PRO A 169 15.78 -3.00 -1.89
N GLY A 170 15.65 -3.76 -2.99
CA GLY A 170 16.03 -3.31 -4.32
C GLY A 170 15.19 -2.16 -4.86
N CYS A 171 13.90 -2.07 -4.49
CA CYS A 171 13.01 -0.96 -4.85
C CYS A 171 11.78 -0.89 -3.96
N LEU A 172 11.07 0.24 -4.05
CA LEU A 172 9.80 0.50 -3.36
C LEU A 172 8.69 0.76 -4.38
N VAL A 173 7.46 0.33 -4.07
CA VAL A 173 6.25 0.60 -4.88
C VAL A 173 5.15 1.11 -3.97
N CYS A 174 4.73 2.35 -4.19
CA CYS A 174 3.75 3.06 -3.39
C CYS A 174 2.49 3.34 -4.22
N LEU A 175 1.40 2.62 -3.95
CA LEU A 175 0.13 2.71 -4.66
C LEU A 175 -0.82 3.61 -3.87
N SER A 176 -1.11 4.82 -4.36
CA SER A 176 -1.90 5.85 -3.64
C SER A 176 -1.44 6.04 -2.18
N PRO A 177 -0.14 6.28 -1.93
CA PRO A 177 0.42 6.23 -0.58
C PRO A 177 -0.12 7.34 0.30
N TRP A 178 -0.40 6.99 1.57
CA TRP A 178 -0.68 7.96 2.63
C TRP A 178 0.59 8.17 3.47
N THR A 179 1.21 9.33 3.32
CA THR A 179 2.56 9.61 3.81
C THR A 179 2.66 10.79 4.78
N ASP A 180 1.56 11.53 4.97
CA ASP A 180 1.48 12.67 5.89
C ASP A 180 0.24 12.58 6.80
N MET A 181 0.46 12.36 8.09
CA MET A 181 -0.59 12.34 9.11
C MET A 181 -0.97 13.73 9.60
N THR A 182 -0.23 14.79 9.19
CA THR A 182 -0.49 16.16 9.65
C THR A 182 -1.64 16.83 8.92
N SER A 183 -2.12 16.21 7.84
CA SER A 183 -3.22 16.73 7.00
C SER A 183 -2.94 18.12 6.41
N GLY A 184 -1.68 18.39 6.12
CA GLY A 184 -1.22 19.72 5.66
C GLY A 184 -1.37 19.94 4.16
N SER A 185 -1.68 18.91 3.36
CA SER A 185 -1.72 19.01 1.89
C SER A 185 -2.95 19.74 1.35
N ASP A 186 -2.78 20.47 0.24
CA ASP A 186 -3.88 21.20 -0.39
C ASP A 186 -4.89 20.24 -1.03
N SER A 187 -4.43 19.17 -1.68
CA SER A 187 -5.31 18.16 -2.30
C SER A 187 -6.27 17.53 -1.30
N LEU A 188 -5.90 17.47 -0.01
CA LEU A 188 -6.79 16.95 1.03
C LEU A 188 -8.10 17.78 1.11
N ARG A 189 -8.02 19.09 0.95
CA ARG A 189 -9.16 20.00 0.94
C ARG A 189 -9.79 20.10 -0.45
N GLU A 190 -8.98 20.39 -1.47
CA GLU A 190 -9.45 20.67 -2.82
C GLU A 190 -10.12 19.46 -3.48
N ASN A 191 -9.60 18.25 -3.25
CA ASN A 191 -10.15 17.02 -3.80
C ASN A 191 -11.24 16.39 -2.93
N SER A 192 -11.49 16.88 -1.72
CA SER A 192 -12.47 16.29 -0.78
C SER A 192 -13.87 16.11 -1.39
N ALA A 193 -14.33 17.05 -2.22
CA ALA A 193 -15.59 16.91 -2.95
C ALA A 193 -15.53 15.92 -4.12
N ARG A 194 -14.38 15.84 -4.81
CA ARG A 194 -14.15 15.03 -6.02
C ARG A 194 -13.78 13.60 -5.71
N ASP A 195 -12.96 13.35 -4.70
CA ASP A 195 -12.59 12.00 -4.28
C ASP A 195 -13.83 11.13 -4.04
N SER A 196 -13.82 9.93 -4.60
CA SER A 196 -14.97 9.03 -4.52
C SER A 196 -15.06 8.29 -3.19
N MET A 197 -13.95 8.20 -2.42
CA MET A 197 -13.84 7.38 -1.21
C MET A 197 -13.72 8.20 0.07
N PHE A 198 -12.95 9.29 0.06
CA PHE A 198 -12.59 10.04 1.26
C PHE A 198 -13.01 11.51 1.19
N VAL A 199 -13.17 12.08 2.38
CA VAL A 199 -13.19 13.51 2.64
C VAL A 199 -12.08 13.82 3.64
N ALA A 200 -11.69 15.09 3.78
CA ALA A 200 -10.59 15.49 4.66
C ALA A 200 -10.77 15.00 6.11
N GLU A 201 -11.98 15.12 6.63
CA GLU A 201 -12.32 14.70 8.01
C GLU A 201 -12.13 13.18 8.23
N ASP A 202 -12.27 12.37 7.18
CA ASP A 202 -12.02 10.93 7.29
C ASP A 202 -10.55 10.66 7.55
N ILE A 203 -9.66 11.33 6.81
CA ILE A 203 -8.20 11.17 6.96
C ILE A 203 -7.75 11.55 8.37
N GLU A 204 -8.28 12.65 8.91
CA GLU A 204 -8.06 13.07 10.30
C GLU A 204 -8.45 11.98 11.31
N ARG A 205 -9.61 11.36 11.12
CA ARG A 205 -10.13 10.34 12.03
C ARG A 205 -9.34 9.03 11.93
N TYR A 206 -8.91 8.64 10.72
CA TYR A 206 -8.02 7.49 10.52
C TYR A 206 -6.66 7.73 11.18
N ALA A 207 -6.08 8.94 11.05
CA ALA A 207 -4.82 9.29 11.70
C ALA A 207 -4.94 9.21 13.22
N SER A 208 -6.02 9.73 13.82
CA SER A 208 -6.25 9.64 15.26
C SER A 208 -6.39 8.19 15.73
N ALA A 209 -7.18 7.37 15.03
CA ALA A 209 -7.34 5.95 15.36
C ALA A 209 -6.03 5.15 15.25
N TYR A 210 -5.15 5.50 14.30
CA TYR A 210 -3.86 4.85 14.12
C TYR A 210 -2.85 5.25 15.18
N LEU A 211 -2.75 6.55 15.45
CA LEU A 211 -1.67 7.10 16.28
C LEU A 211 -1.95 7.02 17.78
N GLY A 212 -3.23 7.07 18.20
CA GLY A 212 -3.54 7.33 19.60
C GLY A 212 -2.88 8.64 20.06
N ASP A 213 -2.06 8.58 21.09
CA ASP A 213 -1.37 9.74 21.65
C ASP A 213 -0.01 10.06 20.96
N HIS A 214 0.38 9.30 19.94
CA HIS A 214 1.64 9.55 19.22
C HIS A 214 1.56 10.77 18.32
N SER A 215 2.70 11.42 18.14
CA SER A 215 2.81 12.63 17.32
C SER A 215 2.54 12.35 15.85
N ARG A 216 1.70 13.15 15.23
CA ARG A 216 1.48 13.14 13.76
C ARG A 216 2.73 13.56 12.98
N ARG A 217 3.68 14.21 13.62
CA ARG A 217 4.94 14.67 13.02
C ARG A 217 6.10 13.68 13.21
N ASP A 218 5.83 12.51 13.81
CA ASP A 218 6.82 11.45 13.87
C ASP A 218 7.19 11.03 12.43
N PRO A 219 8.48 11.05 12.04
CA PRO A 219 8.91 10.75 10.67
C PRO A 219 8.64 9.29 10.25
N LEU A 220 8.38 8.37 11.18
CA LEU A 220 7.97 7.01 10.87
C LEU A 220 6.44 6.87 10.75
N ALA A 221 5.66 7.81 11.32
CA ALA A 221 4.23 7.90 11.09
C ALA A 221 3.90 8.73 9.84
N SER A 222 4.65 9.81 9.62
CA SER A 222 4.56 10.73 8.47
C SER A 222 5.86 10.73 7.65
N PRO A 223 6.12 9.69 6.85
CA PRO A 223 7.38 9.53 6.11
C PRO A 223 7.72 10.69 5.18
N LEU A 224 6.72 11.46 4.75
CA LEU A 224 6.93 12.66 3.93
C LEU A 224 7.75 13.74 4.65
N LEU A 225 7.75 13.75 5.99
CA LEU A 225 8.49 14.72 6.81
C LEU A 225 9.93 14.27 7.13
N ALA A 226 10.30 13.05 6.74
CA ALA A 226 11.62 12.50 6.97
C ALA A 226 12.65 13.01 5.94
N ASN A 227 13.94 12.83 6.26
CA ASN A 227 14.99 12.89 5.25
C ASN A 227 14.90 11.64 4.34
N LEU A 228 14.65 11.85 3.03
CA LEU A 228 14.48 10.77 2.06
C LEU A 228 15.76 10.37 1.32
N GLN A 229 16.92 10.94 1.73
CA GLN A 229 18.22 10.61 1.11
C GLN A 229 18.56 9.13 1.30
N GLY A 230 19.10 8.51 0.24
CA GLY A 230 19.58 7.13 0.28
C GLY A 230 18.50 6.05 0.23
N LEU A 231 17.24 6.40 0.03
CA LEU A 231 16.18 5.42 -0.21
C LEU A 231 16.34 4.73 -1.57
N PRO A 232 15.90 3.46 -1.69
CA PRO A 232 15.87 2.75 -2.97
C PRO A 232 15.00 3.47 -4.01
N PRO A 233 15.12 3.15 -5.32
CA PRO A 233 14.22 3.68 -6.35
C PRO A 233 12.75 3.42 -6.03
N ILE A 234 11.89 4.43 -6.25
CA ILE A 234 10.47 4.39 -5.87
C ILE A 234 9.57 4.55 -7.10
N LEU A 235 8.60 3.64 -7.28
CA LEU A 235 7.45 3.87 -8.14
C LEU A 235 6.28 4.39 -7.28
N ILE A 236 5.64 5.47 -7.72
CA ILE A 236 4.49 6.08 -7.08
C ILE A 236 3.35 6.14 -8.11
N GLN A 237 2.18 5.63 -7.74
CA GLN A 237 0.97 5.72 -8.55
C GLN A 237 -0.15 6.35 -7.72
N VAL A 238 -0.93 7.27 -8.28
CA VAL A 238 -2.02 7.97 -7.57
C VAL A 238 -3.10 8.42 -8.54
N GLY A 239 -4.35 8.47 -8.10
CA GLY A 239 -5.45 9.05 -8.86
C GLY A 239 -5.46 10.58 -8.74
N ARG A 240 -5.77 11.29 -9.84
CA ARG A 240 -5.81 12.76 -9.86
C ARG A 240 -6.82 13.37 -8.91
N GLU A 241 -7.94 12.69 -8.69
CA GLU A 241 -9.01 13.19 -7.82
C GLU A 241 -8.91 12.72 -6.37
N GLU A 242 -7.85 11.98 -6.03
CA GLU A 242 -7.64 11.52 -4.65
C GLU A 242 -7.25 12.67 -3.72
N VAL A 243 -7.75 12.62 -2.49
CA VAL A 243 -7.30 13.52 -1.40
C VAL A 243 -5.82 13.35 -1.07
N LEU A 244 -5.22 12.20 -1.39
CA LEU A 244 -3.80 11.88 -1.19
C LEU A 244 -2.92 12.23 -2.41
N LEU A 245 -3.42 13.02 -3.38
CA LEU A 245 -2.65 13.38 -4.58
C LEU A 245 -1.35 14.11 -4.21
N ASP A 246 -1.39 15.06 -3.27
CA ASP A 246 -0.21 15.82 -2.91
C ASP A 246 0.76 15.04 -2.01
N ASP A 247 0.29 14.03 -1.28
CA ASP A 247 1.17 13.06 -0.63
C ASP A 247 2.12 12.43 -1.66
N ALA A 248 1.56 11.97 -2.78
CA ALA A 248 2.33 11.37 -3.87
C ALA A 248 3.23 12.37 -4.60
N ARG A 249 2.73 13.58 -4.88
CA ARG A 249 3.50 14.65 -5.54
C ARG A 249 4.67 15.13 -4.70
N ASN A 250 4.40 15.41 -3.43
CA ASN A 250 5.41 15.90 -2.50
C ASN A 250 6.45 14.81 -2.22
N LEU A 251 6.03 13.54 -2.11
CA LEU A 251 6.95 12.42 -2.00
C LEU A 251 7.91 12.38 -3.20
N HIS A 252 7.36 12.46 -4.43
CA HIS A 252 8.17 12.48 -5.64
C HIS A 252 9.16 13.65 -5.65
N ALA A 253 8.68 14.87 -5.35
CA ALA A 253 9.53 16.06 -5.31
C ALA A 253 10.62 15.97 -4.24
N ASN A 254 10.28 15.52 -3.03
CA ASN A 254 11.22 15.41 -1.91
C ASN A 254 12.28 14.31 -2.15
N VAL A 255 11.93 13.20 -2.81
CA VAL A 255 12.89 12.15 -3.21
C VAL A 255 13.92 12.73 -4.18
N HIS A 256 13.47 13.49 -5.19
CA HIS A 256 14.39 14.12 -6.15
C HIS A 256 15.24 15.20 -5.51
N ALA A 257 14.67 16.03 -4.64
CA ALA A 257 15.42 17.04 -3.89
C ALA A 257 16.50 16.43 -2.99
N ALA A 258 16.26 15.21 -2.48
CA ALA A 258 17.23 14.43 -1.71
C ALA A 258 18.26 13.66 -2.57
N GLY A 259 18.29 13.86 -3.90
CA GLY A 259 19.17 13.15 -4.83
C GLY A 259 18.79 11.69 -5.12
N GLY A 260 17.58 11.27 -4.72
CA GLY A 260 17.04 9.95 -4.98
C GLY A 260 16.37 9.82 -6.35
N SER A 261 15.78 8.63 -6.60
CA SER A 261 15.11 8.31 -7.86
C SER A 261 13.67 7.87 -7.60
N SER A 262 12.71 8.54 -8.23
CA SER A 262 11.31 8.11 -8.23
C SER A 262 10.64 8.36 -9.57
N VAL A 263 9.62 7.55 -9.86
CA VAL A 263 8.71 7.71 -10.99
C VAL A 263 7.32 7.94 -10.42
N LEU A 264 6.64 8.98 -10.86
CA LEU A 264 5.26 9.32 -10.46
C LEU A 264 4.33 9.17 -11.66
N HIS A 265 3.29 8.35 -11.50
CA HIS A 265 2.20 8.23 -12.46
C HIS A 265 0.88 8.66 -11.83
N ILE A 266 0.24 9.66 -12.44
CA ILE A 266 -1.06 10.19 -12.03
C ILE A 266 -2.12 9.70 -13.01
N TYR A 267 -3.09 8.92 -12.51
CA TYR A 267 -4.17 8.33 -13.30
C TYR A 267 -5.43 9.19 -13.21
N GLU A 268 -6.09 9.39 -14.37
CA GLU A 268 -7.33 10.16 -14.45
C GLU A 268 -8.53 9.30 -14.06
N ASP A 269 -9.48 9.88 -13.34
CA ASP A 269 -10.82 9.32 -13.07
C ASP A 269 -10.81 7.88 -12.50
N VAL A 270 -9.90 7.63 -11.60
CA VAL A 270 -9.86 6.40 -10.81
C VAL A 270 -10.17 6.72 -9.34
N PRO A 271 -10.91 5.87 -8.62
CA PRO A 271 -11.17 6.08 -7.19
C PRO A 271 -9.92 5.68 -6.39
N HIS A 272 -9.75 6.18 -5.17
CA HIS A 272 -8.73 5.63 -4.27
C HIS A 272 -8.86 4.10 -4.18
N GLY A 273 -7.71 3.40 -4.24
CA GLY A 273 -7.68 1.93 -4.22
C GLY A 273 -8.17 1.25 -5.50
N TRP A 274 -8.18 1.92 -6.67
CA TRP A 274 -8.58 1.29 -7.95
C TRP A 274 -7.77 0.03 -8.28
N HIS A 275 -6.61 -0.13 -7.69
CA HIS A 275 -5.75 -1.31 -7.85
C HIS A 275 -6.46 -2.63 -7.46
N TYR A 276 -7.49 -2.56 -6.62
CA TYR A 276 -8.34 -3.70 -6.29
C TYR A 276 -9.30 -4.10 -7.41
N GLY A 277 -9.45 -3.28 -8.44
CA GLY A 277 -10.36 -3.52 -9.57
C GLY A 277 -9.89 -4.57 -10.59
N ALA A 278 -8.70 -5.18 -10.40
CA ALA A 278 -8.23 -6.24 -11.28
C ALA A 278 -9.15 -7.48 -11.24
N PRO A 279 -9.39 -8.15 -12.35
CA PRO A 279 -9.01 -7.81 -13.71
C PRO A 279 -10.09 -7.00 -14.45
N PHE A 280 -11.10 -6.49 -13.74
CA PHE A 280 -12.33 -5.95 -14.34
C PHE A 280 -12.17 -4.51 -14.83
N VAL A 281 -11.21 -3.76 -14.28
CA VAL A 281 -10.94 -2.36 -14.62
C VAL A 281 -9.63 -2.30 -15.41
N PRO A 282 -9.66 -1.83 -16.68
CA PRO A 282 -8.48 -1.79 -17.54
C PRO A 282 -7.33 -0.98 -16.96
N GLU A 283 -7.61 0.16 -16.35
CA GLU A 283 -6.62 1.04 -15.72
C GLU A 283 -5.88 0.32 -14.57
N THR A 284 -6.58 -0.54 -13.82
CA THR A 284 -5.96 -1.40 -12.80
C THR A 284 -4.96 -2.37 -13.43
N GLY A 285 -5.34 -3.00 -14.54
CA GLY A 285 -4.47 -3.94 -15.25
C GLY A 285 -3.22 -3.25 -15.79
N GLU A 286 -3.33 -2.01 -16.27
CA GLU A 286 -2.22 -1.19 -16.73
C GLU A 286 -1.28 -0.84 -15.56
N ALA A 287 -1.82 -0.25 -14.51
CA ALA A 287 -1.06 0.18 -13.33
C ALA A 287 -0.28 -0.99 -12.68
N LEU A 288 -0.93 -2.15 -12.50
CA LEU A 288 -0.26 -3.30 -11.89
C LEU A 288 0.77 -3.98 -12.82
N ARG A 289 0.57 -3.94 -14.16
CA ARG A 289 1.63 -4.38 -15.10
C ARG A 289 2.83 -3.46 -15.05
N GLU A 290 2.61 -2.16 -14.97
CA GLU A 290 3.65 -1.16 -14.84
C GLU A 290 4.44 -1.35 -13.53
N ALA A 291 3.75 -1.51 -12.39
CA ALA A 291 4.39 -1.83 -11.12
C ALA A 291 5.21 -3.13 -11.18
N ALA A 292 4.66 -4.19 -11.79
CA ALA A 292 5.37 -5.45 -11.98
C ALA A 292 6.62 -5.30 -12.89
N ASN A 293 6.54 -4.48 -13.93
CA ASN A 293 7.69 -4.19 -14.82
C ASN A 293 8.76 -3.38 -14.08
N PHE A 294 8.36 -2.36 -13.30
CA PHE A 294 9.28 -1.59 -12.48
C PHE A 294 10.04 -2.50 -11.50
N ILE A 295 9.33 -3.37 -10.78
CA ILE A 295 9.92 -4.35 -9.87
C ILE A 295 10.91 -5.24 -10.61
N ARG A 296 10.49 -5.86 -11.73
CA ARG A 296 11.31 -6.80 -12.50
C ARG A 296 12.62 -6.21 -13.00
N THR A 297 12.67 -4.90 -13.25
CA THR A 297 13.86 -4.20 -13.74
C THR A 297 14.77 -3.68 -12.61
N ARG A 298 14.34 -3.74 -11.37
CA ARG A 298 15.04 -3.18 -10.21
C ARG A 298 15.52 -4.22 -9.21
N ILE A 299 14.85 -5.36 -9.08
CA ILE A 299 15.31 -6.45 -8.22
C ILE A 299 16.28 -7.35 -8.97
N GLN A 300 17.30 -7.80 -8.27
CA GLN A 300 18.25 -8.79 -8.79
C GLN A 300 17.61 -10.18 -8.75
N THR A 301 17.82 -10.98 -9.79
CA THR A 301 17.37 -12.37 -9.92
C THR A 301 18.53 -13.28 -10.25
#